data_cbb7c742481b426b20b92de2a9ed455e
#
_entry.id   cbb7c742481b426b20b92de2a9ed455e
#
_cell.length_a   1.000
_cell.length_b   1.000
_cell.length_c   1.000
_cell.angle_alpha   90.00
_cell.angle_beta   90.00
_cell.angle_gamma   90.00
#
_symmetry.space_group_name_H-M   'P 1'
#
loop_
_entity.id
_entity.type
_entity.pdbx_description
1 polymer ?
#
loop_
_entity_poly.entity_id
_entity_poly.type
_entity_poly.pdbx_seq_one_letter_code
_entity_poly.pdbx_strand_id
1 'polypeptide(L)'
;MRAARWIAAAGAAVTVAAVVTVTTTTSTTAIKFPGLPASAGSLTFHEGDYLWPKGHKGTEHESNAAAAAAPDPGNNLIYGGGAAPGSISQTPAVYLVFWGLQWSKTDPVTSYLQKFFQGLYGTGDDWTTVSREFCEGVATGEISCPAGVPHVGGPNGPLLKGVWFDDTLPAVPLTAGVLNVPSIDQMGAEAVKAAAHFGNTTAASNTQSQYVVALPSGFLAPGEGYYCAYHSAVDSNYGSVAYTNLPYLNDVGSLCGQNSVNAGAAGTYDGFSIVGGHEYMETITDMRPRTGWSDSGGQENADKCAWISSGQGAMGNLTLSTGTFAVQSTWSNTFNGGAGGCVLHAG
;
A
#
# COMPACT_ATOMS: atom_id res chain seq x y z
N MET A 1 35.33 -60.85 -54.96
CA MET A 1 34.29 -60.07 -54.36
C MET A 1 34.97 -59.07 -53.48
N ARG A 2 35.03 -57.80 -53.92
CA ARG A 2 35.66 -56.68 -53.17
C ARG A 2 34.55 -55.77 -52.57
N ALA A 3 34.53 -55.65 -51.26
CA ALA A 3 33.65 -54.80 -50.56
C ALA A 3 34.22 -53.35 -50.54
N ALA A 4 33.48 -52.42 -51.08
CA ALA A 4 33.79 -51.00 -51.02
C ALA A 4 33.34 -50.42 -49.70
N ARG A 5 34.27 -49.76 -48.97
CA ARG A 5 33.97 -48.95 -47.75
C ARG A 5 33.69 -47.52 -48.17
N TRP A 6 32.52 -47.03 -47.79
CA TRP A 6 32.20 -45.63 -47.90
C TRP A 6 32.55 -44.91 -46.59
N ILE A 7 33.39 -43.89 -46.68
CA ILE A 7 33.72 -42.99 -45.58
C ILE A 7 32.73 -41.82 -45.66
N ALA A 8 31.89 -41.69 -44.64
CA ALA A 8 31.03 -40.52 -44.51
C ALA A 8 31.80 -39.41 -43.81
N ALA A 9 32.03 -38.32 -44.50
CA ALA A 9 32.56 -37.09 -43.91
C ALA A 9 31.45 -36.32 -43.21
N ALA A 10 31.54 -36.17 -41.90
CA ALA A 10 30.63 -35.30 -41.11
C ALA A 10 31.09 -33.84 -41.25
N GLY A 11 30.37 -33.07 -42.01
CA GLY A 11 30.53 -31.62 -42.04
C GLY A 11 29.84 -30.95 -40.85
N ALA A 12 30.62 -30.33 -39.96
CA ALA A 12 30.09 -29.49 -38.89
C ALA A 12 29.63 -28.14 -39.46
N ALA A 13 28.33 -27.95 -39.49
CA ALA A 13 27.74 -26.63 -39.79
C ALA A 13 27.83 -25.76 -38.56
N VAL A 14 28.69 -24.73 -38.59
CA VAL A 14 28.73 -23.67 -37.59
C VAL A 14 27.63 -22.70 -37.90
N THR A 15 26.52 -22.77 -37.17
CA THR A 15 25.47 -21.75 -37.17
C THR A 15 25.94 -20.57 -36.35
N VAL A 16 26.33 -19.50 -37.02
CA VAL A 16 26.52 -18.17 -36.38
C VAL A 16 25.15 -17.59 -36.14
N ALA A 17 24.69 -17.61 -34.89
CA ALA A 17 23.51 -16.86 -34.49
C ALA A 17 23.85 -15.36 -34.45
N ALA A 18 23.32 -14.61 -35.39
CA ALA A 18 23.37 -13.16 -35.34
C ALA A 18 22.48 -12.68 -34.20
N VAL A 19 23.08 -12.16 -33.14
CA VAL A 19 22.35 -11.43 -32.10
C VAL A 19 21.93 -10.09 -32.68
N VAL A 20 20.67 -9.97 -33.07
CA VAL A 20 20.07 -8.71 -33.44
C VAL A 20 19.70 -8.00 -32.15
N THR A 21 20.53 -7.06 -31.71
CA THR A 21 20.19 -6.14 -30.63
C THR A 21 19.17 -5.16 -31.18
N VAL A 22 17.88 -5.38 -30.90
CA VAL A 22 16.84 -4.38 -31.15
C VAL A 22 16.96 -3.33 -30.07
N THR A 23 17.66 -2.23 -30.36
CA THR A 23 17.58 -0.99 -29.58
C THR A 23 16.24 -0.37 -29.86
N THR A 24 15.24 -0.66 -29.03
CA THR A 24 14.01 0.14 -29.00
C THR A 24 14.38 1.49 -28.37
N THR A 25 14.58 2.49 -29.23
CA THR A 25 14.52 3.90 -28.80
C THR A 25 13.07 4.18 -28.42
N THR A 26 12.71 3.95 -27.16
CA THR A 26 11.50 4.50 -26.59
C THR A 26 11.68 6.01 -26.57
N SER A 27 10.99 6.68 -27.50
CA SER A 27 10.80 8.12 -27.43
C SER A 27 9.94 8.37 -26.17
N THR A 28 10.58 8.67 -25.05
CA THR A 28 9.90 9.11 -23.85
C THR A 28 9.35 10.49 -24.11
N THR A 29 8.11 10.55 -24.63
CA THR A 29 7.34 11.78 -24.52
C THR A 29 7.15 11.99 -23.03
N ALA A 30 7.82 12.99 -22.46
CA ALA A 30 7.68 13.33 -21.05
C ALA A 30 6.20 13.61 -20.77
N ILE A 31 5.54 12.71 -20.06
CA ILE A 31 4.16 12.91 -19.62
C ILE A 31 4.19 14.12 -18.70
N LYS A 32 3.53 15.19 -19.10
CA LYS A 32 3.42 16.39 -18.28
C LYS A 32 2.25 16.20 -17.32
N PHE A 33 2.55 16.14 -16.04
CA PHE A 33 1.55 16.14 -14.97
C PHE A 33 1.17 17.59 -14.64
N PRO A 34 -0.09 18.00 -14.81
CA PRO A 34 -0.53 19.37 -14.51
C PRO A 34 -0.28 19.72 -13.04
N GLY A 35 0.35 20.88 -12.81
CA GLY A 35 0.62 21.38 -11.47
C GLY A 35 1.82 20.74 -10.74
N LEU A 36 2.51 19.78 -11.35
CA LEU A 36 3.75 19.25 -10.79
C LEU A 36 4.84 20.32 -10.80
N PRO A 37 5.48 20.65 -9.66
CA PRO A 37 6.54 21.64 -9.63
C PRO A 37 7.78 21.18 -10.40
N ALA A 38 8.42 22.07 -11.12
CA ALA A 38 9.66 21.77 -11.86
C ALA A 38 10.79 21.29 -10.91
N SER A 39 10.78 21.71 -9.65
CA SER A 39 11.73 21.27 -8.61
C SER A 39 11.62 19.79 -8.26
N ALA A 40 10.50 19.13 -8.56
CA ALA A 40 10.33 17.70 -8.36
C ALA A 40 11.21 16.84 -9.28
N GLY A 41 11.65 17.41 -10.42
CA GLY A 41 12.51 16.71 -11.37
C GLY A 41 11.80 15.60 -12.14
N SER A 42 12.56 14.59 -12.53
CA SER A 42 12.01 13.38 -13.15
C SER A 42 11.40 12.47 -12.09
N LEU A 43 10.29 11.81 -12.43
CA LEU A 43 9.62 10.86 -11.56
C LEU A 43 9.94 9.43 -11.98
N THR A 44 10.16 8.55 -11.00
CA THR A 44 10.23 7.10 -11.20
C THR A 44 9.11 6.47 -10.38
N PHE A 45 8.17 5.82 -11.06
CA PHE A 45 7.01 5.20 -10.43
C PHE A 45 7.32 3.74 -10.09
N HIS A 46 6.80 3.29 -8.96
CA HIS A 46 6.89 1.91 -8.51
C HIS A 46 5.55 1.21 -8.65
N GLU A 47 5.57 -0.11 -8.68
CA GLU A 47 4.34 -0.92 -8.62
C GLU A 47 3.64 -0.69 -7.29
N GLY A 48 2.30 -0.75 -7.29
CA GLY A 48 1.49 -0.67 -6.08
C GLY A 48 1.27 -2.05 -5.48
N ASP A 49 1.06 -2.10 -4.18
CA ASP A 49 0.42 -3.22 -3.52
C ASP A 49 -1.07 -2.93 -3.38
N TYR A 50 -1.92 -3.92 -3.72
CA TYR A 50 -3.34 -3.71 -3.95
C TYR A 50 -4.20 -4.50 -2.97
N LEU A 51 -5.03 -3.80 -2.21
CA LEU A 51 -6.12 -4.42 -1.48
C LEU A 51 -7.30 -4.68 -2.42
N TRP A 52 -7.59 -5.95 -2.65
CA TRP A 52 -8.69 -6.39 -3.50
C TRP A 52 -10.02 -6.46 -2.72
N PRO A 53 -11.17 -6.33 -3.43
CA PRO A 53 -12.48 -6.48 -2.80
C PRO A 53 -12.68 -7.85 -2.16
N LYS A 54 -13.53 -7.90 -1.15
CA LYS A 54 -13.92 -9.14 -0.48
C LYS A 54 -14.47 -10.16 -1.48
N GLY A 55 -13.91 -11.37 -1.46
CA GLY A 55 -14.30 -12.47 -2.35
C GLY A 55 -13.75 -12.35 -3.78
N HIS A 56 -12.80 -11.47 -4.04
CA HIS A 56 -12.11 -11.40 -5.34
C HIS A 56 -11.22 -12.64 -5.53
N LYS A 57 -11.39 -13.35 -6.66
CA LYS A 57 -10.53 -14.49 -7.01
C LYS A 57 -9.13 -13.98 -7.38
N GLY A 58 -8.16 -14.30 -6.57
CA GLY A 58 -6.78 -13.82 -6.71
C GLY A 58 -6.22 -13.28 -5.40
N THR A 59 -7.08 -12.86 -4.47
CA THR A 59 -6.72 -12.69 -3.08
C THR A 59 -6.93 -14.04 -2.40
N GLU A 60 -5.95 -14.91 -2.43
CA GLU A 60 -6.03 -16.26 -1.86
C GLU A 60 -6.05 -16.27 -0.32
N HIS A 61 -6.46 -15.17 0.30
CA HIS A 61 -6.53 -15.01 1.75
C HIS A 61 -7.90 -15.25 2.37
N GLU A 62 -8.87 -15.74 1.59
CA GLU A 62 -10.12 -16.25 2.17
C GLU A 62 -9.93 -17.44 3.13
N SER A 63 -8.75 -17.99 3.21
CA SER A 63 -8.64 -19.32 3.83
C SER A 63 -8.25 -19.32 5.30
N ASN A 64 -7.82 -18.26 5.89
CA ASN A 64 -7.21 -18.39 7.21
C ASN A 64 -8.03 -17.83 8.37
N ALA A 65 -9.34 -17.68 8.20
CA ALA A 65 -10.27 -17.79 9.32
C ALA A 65 -10.31 -19.23 9.89
N ALA A 66 -9.47 -20.14 9.42
CA ALA A 66 -9.28 -21.44 10.01
C ALA A 66 -8.58 -21.28 11.36
N ALA A 67 -9.21 -21.88 12.36
CA ALA A 67 -8.72 -22.11 13.70
C ALA A 67 -7.19 -22.15 13.77
N ALA A 68 -6.63 -21.55 14.85
CA ALA A 68 -5.21 -21.55 15.17
C ALA A 68 -4.46 -22.73 14.54
N ALA A 69 -3.98 -22.54 13.34
CA ALA A 69 -3.12 -23.52 12.69
C ALA A 69 -1.87 -23.68 13.56
N ALA A 70 -1.30 -24.87 13.57
CA ALA A 70 -0.03 -25.09 14.26
C ALA A 70 1.00 -24.04 13.79
N PRO A 71 1.92 -23.61 14.69
CA PRO A 71 2.93 -22.64 14.37
C PRO A 71 3.64 -22.97 13.06
N ASP A 72 3.52 -22.13 12.06
CA ASP A 72 4.27 -22.23 10.82
C ASP A 72 5.15 -20.99 10.65
N PRO A 73 6.41 -21.04 11.12
CA PRO A 73 7.36 -19.94 10.95
C PRO A 73 7.60 -19.59 9.47
N GLY A 74 7.31 -20.52 8.54
CA GLY A 74 7.39 -20.29 7.10
C GLY A 74 6.31 -19.34 6.57
N ASN A 75 5.30 -19.03 7.37
CA ASN A 75 4.24 -18.09 7.04
C ASN A 75 4.49 -16.66 7.59
N ASN A 76 5.56 -16.43 8.33
CA ASN A 76 5.90 -15.12 8.86
C ASN A 76 6.37 -14.15 7.75
N LEU A 77 6.21 -12.86 8.04
CA LEU A 77 6.80 -11.82 7.22
C LEU A 77 8.32 -11.88 7.35
N ILE A 78 9.00 -11.63 6.26
CA ILE A 78 10.46 -11.57 6.16
C ILE A 78 10.88 -10.17 5.73
N TYR A 79 12.05 -9.73 6.22
CA TYR A 79 12.58 -8.44 5.82
C TYR A 79 13.15 -8.49 4.40
N GLY A 80 12.70 -7.61 3.52
CA GLY A 80 13.09 -7.54 2.10
C GLY A 80 14.49 -6.95 1.86
N GLY A 81 15.14 -6.44 2.91
CA GLY A 81 16.48 -5.85 2.80
C GLY A 81 16.51 -4.32 2.70
N GLY A 82 15.37 -3.71 2.62
CA GLY A 82 15.20 -2.25 2.58
C GLY A 82 15.47 -1.61 1.23
N ALA A 83 15.00 -0.39 1.09
CA ALA A 83 15.42 0.54 0.05
C ALA A 83 15.94 1.82 0.72
N ALA A 84 17.05 2.37 0.24
CA ALA A 84 17.47 3.67 0.74
C ALA A 84 16.44 4.74 0.29
N PRO A 85 16.04 5.68 1.19
CA PRO A 85 16.60 5.98 2.49
C PRO A 85 15.89 5.34 3.71
N GLY A 86 15.15 4.27 3.57
CA GLY A 86 14.49 3.55 4.65
C GLY A 86 13.31 2.75 4.15
N SER A 87 13.01 1.63 4.80
CA SER A 87 11.91 0.74 4.41
C SER A 87 10.76 0.77 5.41
N ILE A 88 10.99 1.28 6.61
CA ILE A 88 9.97 1.40 7.66
C ILE A 88 9.84 2.84 8.15
N SER A 89 8.71 3.16 8.77
CA SER A 89 8.48 4.47 9.38
C SER A 89 8.81 4.45 10.89
N GLN A 90 9.89 5.14 11.28
CA GLN A 90 10.27 5.30 12.68
C GLN A 90 9.51 6.45 13.37
N THR A 91 9.14 7.47 12.60
CA THR A 91 8.36 8.65 13.08
C THR A 91 7.29 9.02 12.05
N PRO A 92 6.27 8.17 11.87
CA PRO A 92 5.31 8.32 10.77
C PRO A 92 4.58 9.66 10.78
N ALA A 93 4.27 10.15 9.58
CA ALA A 93 3.48 11.35 9.35
C ALA A 93 2.50 11.11 8.20
N VAL A 94 1.24 11.46 8.37
CA VAL A 94 0.20 11.33 7.35
C VAL A 94 -0.27 12.70 6.89
N TYR A 95 -0.42 12.85 5.59
CA TYR A 95 -1.03 14.00 4.92
C TYR A 95 -2.23 13.51 4.12
N LEU A 96 -3.42 14.07 4.39
CA LEU A 96 -4.63 13.78 3.62
C LEU A 96 -4.75 14.75 2.45
N VAL A 97 -4.96 14.20 1.26
CA VAL A 97 -5.17 14.93 0.02
C VAL A 97 -6.53 14.54 -0.55
N PHE A 98 -7.46 15.46 -0.56
CA PHE A 98 -8.77 15.28 -1.18
C PHE A 98 -8.71 15.85 -2.60
N TRP A 99 -8.46 14.98 -3.58
CA TRP A 99 -8.17 15.36 -4.96
C TRP A 99 -9.41 15.28 -5.85
N GLY A 100 -9.89 16.41 -6.32
CA GLY A 100 -11.02 16.55 -7.22
C GLY A 100 -12.03 17.61 -6.77
N LEU A 101 -12.66 18.26 -7.75
CA LEU A 101 -13.64 19.33 -7.53
C LEU A 101 -14.89 18.90 -6.74
N GLN A 102 -15.20 17.61 -6.73
CA GLN A 102 -16.40 17.07 -6.09
C GLN A 102 -16.28 17.02 -4.57
N TRP A 103 -15.07 17.10 -4.03
CA TRP A 103 -14.90 17.13 -2.58
C TRP A 103 -15.46 18.39 -1.95
N SER A 104 -16.23 18.23 -0.90
CA SER A 104 -16.70 19.31 -0.03
C SER A 104 -16.06 19.19 1.35
N LYS A 105 -15.63 20.30 1.93
CA LYS A 105 -15.14 20.33 3.31
C LYS A 105 -16.19 19.88 4.33
N THR A 106 -17.45 19.84 3.93
CA THR A 106 -18.58 19.34 4.74
C THR A 106 -18.96 17.90 4.41
N ASP A 107 -18.27 17.25 3.47
CA ASP A 107 -18.48 15.83 3.20
C ASP A 107 -18.15 15.01 4.45
N PRO A 108 -19.05 14.12 4.90
CA PRO A 108 -18.82 13.33 6.11
C PRO A 108 -17.55 12.47 6.05
N VAL A 109 -17.16 11.98 4.87
CA VAL A 109 -15.94 11.18 4.68
C VAL A 109 -14.70 12.00 5.00
N THR A 110 -14.66 13.29 4.63
CA THR A 110 -13.50 14.14 4.94
C THR A 110 -13.28 14.28 6.44
N SER A 111 -14.37 14.49 7.20
CA SER A 111 -14.31 14.54 8.66
C SER A 111 -13.99 13.18 9.29
N TYR A 112 -14.52 12.09 8.73
CA TYR A 112 -14.29 10.74 9.21
C TYR A 112 -12.80 10.35 9.10
N LEU A 113 -12.19 10.51 7.93
CA LEU A 113 -10.78 10.23 7.69
C LEU A 113 -9.86 11.13 8.56
N GLN A 114 -10.16 12.41 8.67
CA GLN A 114 -9.40 13.31 9.54
C GLN A 114 -9.42 12.83 10.99
N LYS A 115 -10.59 12.50 11.54
CA LYS A 115 -10.72 12.00 12.92
C LYS A 115 -10.01 10.66 13.11
N PHE A 116 -10.08 9.76 12.13
CA PHE A 116 -9.38 8.49 12.19
C PHE A 116 -7.86 8.68 12.33
N PHE A 117 -7.22 9.37 11.37
CA PHE A 117 -5.77 9.60 11.42
C PHE A 117 -5.33 10.53 12.57
N GLN A 118 -6.19 11.44 13.05
CA GLN A 118 -5.89 12.25 14.24
C GLN A 118 -5.89 11.44 15.52
N GLY A 119 -6.70 10.38 15.59
CA GLY A 119 -6.86 9.55 16.78
C GLY A 119 -5.77 8.50 16.96
N LEU A 120 -5.16 8.03 15.86
CA LEU A 120 -4.10 7.03 15.91
C LEU A 120 -2.90 7.53 16.71
N TYR A 121 -2.25 6.62 17.43
CA TYR A 121 -1.18 6.86 18.43
C TYR A 121 -1.64 7.69 19.64
N GLY A 122 -2.91 7.96 19.76
CA GLY A 122 -3.52 8.65 20.90
C GLY A 122 -4.08 7.68 21.92
N THR A 123 -4.88 8.24 22.86
CA THR A 123 -5.56 7.43 23.87
C THR A 123 -6.53 6.44 23.22
N GLY A 124 -6.40 5.17 23.58
CA GLY A 124 -7.24 4.07 23.10
C GLY A 124 -6.67 3.35 21.88
N ASP A 125 -5.53 3.80 21.34
CA ASP A 125 -4.87 3.12 20.23
C ASP A 125 -3.87 2.07 20.74
N ASP A 126 -4.24 0.82 20.66
CA ASP A 126 -3.40 -0.36 20.84
C ASP A 126 -3.20 -1.11 19.50
N TRP A 127 -3.88 -0.69 18.44
CA TRP A 127 -3.84 -1.28 17.13
C TRP A 127 -2.53 -0.99 16.39
N THR A 128 -2.10 0.28 16.32
CA THR A 128 -0.83 0.65 15.65
C THR A 128 0.40 0.06 16.34
N THR A 129 0.29 -0.35 17.60
CA THR A 129 1.41 -0.95 18.34
C THR A 129 1.78 -2.35 17.84
N VAL A 130 0.87 -3.05 17.12
CA VAL A 130 1.13 -4.36 16.53
C VAL A 130 2.31 -4.30 15.56
N SER A 131 2.45 -3.22 14.78
CA SER A 131 3.54 -3.08 13.82
C SER A 131 4.90 -2.74 14.42
N ARG A 132 4.99 -2.41 15.71
CA ARG A 132 6.26 -2.01 16.36
C ARG A 132 7.29 -3.13 16.48
N GLU A 133 6.91 -4.36 16.23
CA GLU A 133 7.84 -5.49 16.21
C GLU A 133 8.73 -5.47 14.93
N PHE A 134 8.30 -4.80 13.87
CA PHE A 134 9.03 -4.72 12.61
C PHE A 134 10.12 -3.65 12.67
N CYS A 135 11.23 -3.92 11.98
CA CYS A 135 12.44 -3.08 12.05
C CYS A 135 13.15 -2.97 10.70
N GLU A 136 14.20 -2.18 10.66
CA GLU A 136 15.16 -2.13 9.56
C GLU A 136 16.58 -2.33 10.10
N GLY A 137 17.56 -2.49 9.18
CA GLY A 137 18.95 -2.69 9.56
C GLY A 137 19.29 -4.14 9.96
N VAL A 138 18.40 -5.08 9.66
CA VAL A 138 18.65 -6.53 9.77
C VAL A 138 18.96 -7.12 8.37
N ALA A 139 19.41 -8.37 8.32
CA ALA A 139 19.68 -9.04 7.06
C ALA A 139 18.39 -9.35 6.30
N THR A 140 18.46 -9.33 4.96
CA THR A 140 17.35 -9.81 4.11
C THR A 140 17.00 -11.25 4.48
N GLY A 141 15.69 -11.53 4.61
CA GLY A 141 15.20 -12.85 4.98
C GLY A 141 15.02 -13.06 6.50
N GLU A 142 15.42 -12.09 7.34
CA GLU A 142 15.14 -12.15 8.78
C GLU A 142 13.64 -12.06 9.06
N ILE A 143 13.20 -12.82 10.07
CA ILE A 143 11.79 -12.86 10.53
C ILE A 143 11.61 -12.20 11.90
N SER A 144 12.68 -11.72 12.50
CA SER A 144 12.68 -11.13 13.83
C SER A 144 13.61 -9.94 13.93
N CYS A 145 13.35 -9.09 14.89
CA CYS A 145 14.06 -7.85 15.12
C CYS A 145 14.81 -7.89 16.45
N PRO A 146 16.16 -7.84 16.45
CA PRO A 146 16.92 -7.77 17.68
C PRO A 146 16.78 -6.41 18.36
N ALA A 147 17.02 -6.37 19.66
CA ALA A 147 17.09 -5.11 20.38
C ALA A 147 18.22 -4.22 19.85
N GLY A 148 17.95 -2.91 19.73
CA GLY A 148 18.94 -1.91 19.34
C GLY A 148 18.99 -1.57 17.86
N VAL A 149 18.17 -2.22 17.01
CA VAL A 149 17.92 -1.77 15.64
C VAL A 149 16.74 -0.80 15.59
N PRO A 150 16.62 0.05 14.54
CA PRO A 150 15.46 0.92 14.37
C PRO A 150 14.18 0.11 14.14
N HIS A 151 13.14 0.38 14.92
CA HIS A 151 11.82 -0.23 14.79
C HIS A 151 10.79 0.76 14.26
N VAL A 152 9.68 0.24 13.76
CA VAL A 152 8.49 1.06 13.50
C VAL A 152 8.12 1.79 14.78
N GLY A 153 8.01 3.10 14.69
CA GLY A 153 7.82 3.98 15.83
C GLY A 153 6.50 4.72 15.83
N GLY A 154 6.40 5.70 16.69
CA GLY A 154 5.26 6.61 16.77
C GLY A 154 5.60 8.00 16.23
N PRO A 155 4.59 8.79 15.85
CA PRO A 155 4.78 10.11 15.28
C PRO A 155 5.34 11.11 16.30
N ASN A 156 6.07 12.10 15.82
CA ASN A 156 6.42 13.28 16.59
C ASN A 156 5.19 14.21 16.70
N GLY A 157 4.40 14.08 17.78
CA GLY A 157 3.13 14.75 17.94
C GLY A 157 1.98 14.06 17.17
N PRO A 158 0.93 14.77 16.72
CA PRO A 158 -0.17 14.14 15.98
C PRO A 158 0.30 13.44 14.70
N LEU A 159 -0.30 12.29 14.39
CA LEU A 159 -0.01 11.55 13.15
C LEU A 159 -0.42 12.36 11.92
N LEU A 160 -1.64 12.90 11.92
CA LEU A 160 -2.14 13.75 10.83
C LEU A 160 -1.46 15.13 10.88
N LYS A 161 -0.61 15.40 9.90
CA LYS A 161 0.18 16.63 9.79
C LYS A 161 -0.47 17.70 8.95
N GLY A 162 -1.32 17.33 8.00
CA GLY A 162 -1.95 18.28 7.11
C GLY A 162 -3.12 17.70 6.34
N VAL A 163 -3.99 18.59 5.86
CA VAL A 163 -5.13 18.26 5.00
C VAL A 163 -5.16 19.27 3.86
N TRP A 164 -5.21 18.77 2.65
CA TRP A 164 -5.30 19.59 1.45
C TRP A 164 -6.47 19.18 0.57
N PHE A 165 -7.24 20.14 0.12
CA PHE A 165 -8.27 19.99 -0.90
C PHE A 165 -7.69 20.52 -2.21
N ASP A 166 -7.31 19.60 -3.10
CA ASP A 166 -6.89 19.96 -4.44
C ASP A 166 -8.08 19.94 -5.38
N ASP A 167 -8.54 21.13 -5.72
CA ASP A 167 -9.69 21.34 -6.61
C ASP A 167 -9.35 21.07 -8.10
N THR A 168 -8.17 20.56 -8.43
CA THR A 168 -7.86 20.16 -9.80
C THR A 168 -8.51 18.81 -10.11
N LEU A 169 -8.92 18.62 -11.37
CA LEU A 169 -9.46 17.32 -11.82
C LEU A 169 -8.33 16.44 -12.33
N PRO A 170 -8.32 15.15 -11.97
CA PRO A 170 -7.49 14.17 -12.65
C PRO A 170 -7.81 14.17 -14.15
N ALA A 171 -6.77 14.19 -15.00
CA ALA A 171 -6.92 14.08 -16.45
C ALA A 171 -7.14 12.61 -16.83
N VAL A 172 -8.34 12.09 -16.54
CA VAL A 172 -8.70 10.70 -16.77
C VAL A 172 -9.71 10.56 -17.91
N PRO A 173 -9.68 9.43 -18.65
CA PRO A 173 -10.70 9.15 -19.65
C PRO A 173 -12.08 8.96 -19.02
N LEU A 174 -13.11 9.38 -19.77
CA LEU A 174 -14.49 9.05 -19.48
C LEU A 174 -14.88 7.80 -20.27
N THR A 175 -15.19 6.71 -19.57
CA THR A 175 -15.64 5.47 -20.21
C THR A 175 -17.09 5.20 -19.83
N ALA A 176 -17.95 5.09 -20.83
CA ALA A 176 -19.40 4.86 -20.64
C ALA A 176 -20.08 5.85 -19.66
N GLY A 177 -19.60 7.10 -19.59
CA GLY A 177 -20.15 8.13 -18.71
C GLY A 177 -19.59 8.10 -17.27
N VAL A 178 -18.60 7.24 -17.00
CA VAL A 178 -17.93 7.13 -15.70
C VAL A 178 -16.48 7.57 -15.83
N LEU A 179 -15.99 8.34 -14.87
CA LEU A 179 -14.58 8.70 -14.78
C LEU A 179 -13.78 7.46 -14.36
N ASN A 180 -12.70 7.16 -15.09
CA ASN A 180 -11.77 6.13 -14.64
C ASN A 180 -10.98 6.62 -13.45
N VAL A 181 -10.56 5.69 -12.56
CA VAL A 181 -9.56 6.03 -11.55
C VAL A 181 -8.28 6.50 -12.24
N PRO A 182 -7.57 7.48 -11.65
CA PRO A 182 -6.27 7.91 -12.17
C PRO A 182 -5.29 6.73 -12.21
N SER A 183 -4.39 6.74 -13.19
CA SER A 183 -3.32 5.74 -13.26
C SER A 183 -2.36 5.87 -12.06
N ILE A 184 -1.57 4.83 -11.82
CA ILE A 184 -0.54 4.82 -10.78
C ILE A 184 0.43 6.02 -10.93
N ASP A 185 0.77 6.38 -12.17
CA ASP A 185 1.63 7.54 -12.47
C ASP A 185 0.95 8.87 -12.10
N GLN A 186 -0.36 8.99 -12.36
CA GLN A 186 -1.11 10.19 -12.01
C GLN A 186 -1.26 10.34 -10.49
N MET A 187 -1.51 9.23 -9.79
CA MET A 187 -1.60 9.22 -8.33
C MET A 187 -0.24 9.56 -7.69
N GLY A 188 0.84 8.97 -8.19
CA GLY A 188 2.19 9.27 -7.73
C GLY A 188 2.58 10.73 -7.99
N ALA A 189 2.25 11.28 -9.16
CA ALA A 189 2.49 12.69 -9.47
C ALA A 189 1.69 13.63 -8.55
N GLU A 190 0.45 13.27 -8.20
CA GLU A 190 -0.35 14.03 -7.23
C GLU A 190 0.26 13.98 -5.83
N ALA A 191 0.77 12.81 -5.40
CA ALA A 191 1.48 12.70 -4.13
C ALA A 191 2.73 13.59 -4.06
N VAL A 192 3.53 13.67 -5.14
CA VAL A 192 4.69 14.58 -5.22
C VAL A 192 4.25 16.04 -5.20
N LYS A 193 3.15 16.38 -5.86
CA LYS A 193 2.55 17.71 -5.82
C LYS A 193 2.08 18.06 -4.41
N ALA A 194 1.47 17.10 -3.69
CA ALA A 194 1.09 17.26 -2.30
C ALA A 194 2.33 17.44 -1.39
N ALA A 195 3.39 16.69 -1.61
CA ALA A 195 4.65 16.88 -0.88
C ALA A 195 5.17 18.31 -1.03
N ALA A 196 5.15 18.86 -2.23
CA ALA A 196 5.48 20.26 -2.47
C ALA A 196 4.53 21.24 -1.78
N HIS A 197 3.21 20.96 -1.82
CA HIS A 197 2.19 21.78 -1.17
C HIS A 197 2.44 21.90 0.34
N PHE A 198 2.80 20.81 1.00
CA PHE A 198 3.10 20.80 2.44
C PHE A 198 4.54 21.23 2.78
N GLY A 199 5.35 21.57 1.77
CA GLY A 199 6.75 21.97 1.97
C GLY A 199 7.71 20.80 2.19
N ASN A 200 7.29 19.56 1.97
CA ASN A 200 8.10 18.36 2.09
C ASN A 200 8.93 18.13 0.79
N THR A 201 9.90 18.98 0.56
CA THR A 201 10.68 19.01 -0.70
C THR A 201 12.08 18.41 -0.58
N THR A 202 12.30 17.54 0.40
CA THR A 202 13.58 16.85 0.63
C THR A 202 13.34 15.36 0.90
N ALA A 203 14.35 14.53 0.64
CA ALA A 203 14.28 13.12 0.98
C ALA A 203 14.01 12.89 2.48
N ALA A 204 14.66 13.67 3.35
CA ALA A 204 14.47 13.55 4.80
C ALA A 204 13.05 13.85 5.25
N SER A 205 12.34 14.80 4.62
CA SER A 205 10.95 15.10 4.94
C SER A 205 9.96 14.03 4.46
N ASN A 206 10.32 13.27 3.41
CA ASN A 206 9.45 12.25 2.83
C ASN A 206 9.71 10.83 3.36
N THR A 207 10.90 10.55 3.93
CA THR A 207 11.24 9.21 4.47
C THR A 207 10.24 8.69 5.51
N GLN A 208 9.50 9.57 6.18
CA GLN A 208 8.54 9.21 7.23
C GLN A 208 7.11 9.65 6.88
N SER A 209 6.88 10.13 5.66
CA SER A 209 5.62 10.74 5.26
C SER A 209 4.86 9.83 4.30
N GLN A 210 3.55 9.71 4.52
CA GLN A 210 2.59 9.08 3.61
C GLN A 210 1.54 10.09 3.18
N TYR A 211 1.25 10.13 1.88
CA TYR A 211 0.23 10.98 1.29
C TYR A 211 -0.99 10.13 0.92
N VAL A 212 -2.05 10.20 1.71
CA VAL A 212 -3.31 9.51 1.41
C VAL A 212 -4.10 10.37 0.44
N VAL A 213 -4.09 9.99 -0.82
CA VAL A 213 -4.80 10.69 -1.90
C VAL A 213 -6.18 10.06 -2.07
N ALA A 214 -7.18 10.75 -1.56
CA ALA A 214 -8.56 10.31 -1.59
C ALA A 214 -9.29 10.89 -2.81
N LEU A 215 -9.94 10.01 -3.59
CA LEU A 215 -10.76 10.39 -4.74
C LEU A 215 -12.22 10.54 -4.34
N PRO A 216 -12.97 11.51 -4.92
CA PRO A 216 -14.40 11.66 -4.66
C PRO A 216 -15.22 10.57 -5.37
N SER A 217 -16.51 10.47 -5.01
CA SER A 217 -17.45 9.58 -5.69
C SER A 217 -17.47 9.81 -7.21
N GLY A 218 -17.64 8.73 -7.95
CA GLY A 218 -17.75 8.73 -9.43
C GLY A 218 -16.48 8.33 -10.16
N PHE A 219 -15.36 8.08 -9.45
CA PHE A 219 -14.15 7.50 -10.03
C PHE A 219 -14.17 5.99 -9.80
N LEU A 220 -14.46 5.22 -10.84
CA LEU A 220 -14.52 3.76 -10.77
C LEU A 220 -13.43 3.13 -11.65
N ALA A 221 -12.83 2.05 -11.14
CA ALA A 221 -11.97 1.21 -11.97
C ALA A 221 -12.83 0.50 -13.03
N PRO A 222 -12.46 0.57 -14.33
CA PRO A 222 -13.23 -0.10 -15.38
C PRO A 222 -13.05 -1.61 -15.32
N GLY A 223 -14.15 -2.38 -15.44
CA GLY A 223 -14.12 -3.84 -15.62
C GLY A 223 -14.01 -4.66 -14.33
N GLU A 224 -13.50 -5.89 -14.45
CA GLU A 224 -13.38 -6.85 -13.33
C GLU A 224 -12.21 -6.55 -12.39
N GLY A 225 -11.48 -5.48 -12.62
CA GLY A 225 -10.27 -5.08 -11.88
C GLY A 225 -10.53 -4.05 -10.77
N TYR A 226 -11.68 -4.10 -10.09
CA TYR A 226 -11.91 -3.24 -8.93
C TYR A 226 -10.92 -3.60 -7.82
N TYR A 227 -10.23 -2.60 -7.30
CA TYR A 227 -9.49 -2.69 -6.05
C TYR A 227 -10.12 -1.73 -5.02
N CYS A 228 -9.91 -1.99 -3.74
CA CYS A 228 -10.37 -1.10 -2.69
C CYS A 228 -9.40 0.07 -2.48
N ALA A 229 -8.12 -0.18 -2.53
CA ALA A 229 -7.04 0.79 -2.48
C ALA A 229 -5.73 0.15 -2.97
N TYR A 230 -4.67 0.91 -2.95
CA TYR A 230 -3.29 0.43 -2.97
C TYR A 230 -2.37 1.49 -2.37
N HIS A 231 -1.24 1.04 -1.82
CA HIS A 231 -0.12 1.94 -1.54
C HIS A 231 1.01 1.73 -2.55
N SER A 232 1.84 2.74 -2.70
CA SER A 232 3.01 2.71 -3.57
C SER A 232 3.96 3.84 -3.20
N ALA A 233 5.06 3.97 -3.93
CA ALA A 233 5.97 5.08 -3.84
C ALA A 233 6.35 5.62 -5.22
N VAL A 234 6.80 6.87 -5.24
CA VAL A 234 7.36 7.52 -6.42
C VAL A 234 8.64 8.23 -6.05
N ASP A 235 9.71 7.96 -6.78
CA ASP A 235 10.97 8.67 -6.59
C ASP A 235 10.98 9.99 -7.36
N SER A 236 11.50 11.02 -6.73
CA SER A 236 11.60 12.38 -7.26
C SER A 236 12.84 13.09 -6.70
N ASN A 237 13.06 14.34 -7.07
CA ASN A 237 14.07 15.17 -6.39
C ASN A 237 13.73 15.42 -4.90
N TYR A 238 12.50 15.13 -4.45
CA TYR A 238 12.12 15.21 -3.04
C TYR A 238 12.39 13.91 -2.26
N GLY A 239 13.03 12.93 -2.91
CA GLY A 239 13.22 11.56 -2.40
C GLY A 239 12.08 10.64 -2.81
N SER A 240 11.99 9.51 -2.12
CA SER A 240 10.88 8.57 -2.27
C SER A 240 9.65 9.10 -1.52
N VAL A 241 8.54 9.25 -2.23
CA VAL A 241 7.28 9.79 -1.72
C VAL A 241 6.28 8.63 -1.67
N ALA A 242 6.00 8.14 -0.47
CA ALA A 242 5.01 7.08 -0.26
C ALA A 242 3.59 7.64 -0.34
N TYR A 243 2.69 6.91 -0.97
CA TYR A 243 1.31 7.34 -1.10
C TYR A 243 0.32 6.17 -1.12
N THR A 244 -0.93 6.49 -0.73
CA THR A 244 -2.09 5.61 -0.87
C THR A 244 -3.03 6.21 -1.91
N ASN A 245 -3.51 5.40 -2.82
CA ASN A 245 -4.71 5.69 -3.62
C ASN A 245 -5.92 5.17 -2.84
N LEU A 246 -6.79 6.08 -2.40
CA LEU A 246 -8.01 5.75 -1.67
C LEU A 246 -9.23 6.20 -2.48
N PRO A 247 -9.86 5.31 -3.28
CA PRO A 247 -11.11 5.61 -3.98
C PRO A 247 -12.25 5.92 -3.03
N TYR A 248 -13.39 6.43 -3.55
CA TYR A 248 -14.59 6.62 -2.74
C TYR A 248 -15.27 5.27 -2.47
N LEU A 249 -14.93 4.65 -1.35
CA LEU A 249 -15.24 3.24 -1.08
C LEU A 249 -16.74 2.92 -1.07
N ASN A 250 -17.61 3.88 -0.75
CA ASN A 250 -19.04 3.67 -0.80
C ASN A 250 -19.59 3.47 -2.23
N ASP A 251 -18.83 3.81 -3.27
CA ASP A 251 -19.20 3.51 -4.65
C ASP A 251 -19.08 2.00 -4.94
N VAL A 252 -18.22 1.29 -4.19
CA VAL A 252 -18.05 -0.18 -4.23
C VAL A 252 -18.88 -0.87 -3.14
N GLY A 253 -19.15 -0.19 -2.05
CA GLY A 253 -20.02 -0.64 -0.99
C GLY A 253 -19.40 -1.74 -0.10
N SER A 254 -20.18 -2.78 0.19
CA SER A 254 -19.79 -3.84 1.13
C SER A 254 -18.58 -4.67 0.67
N LEU A 255 -18.27 -4.66 -0.63
CA LEU A 255 -17.10 -5.35 -1.16
C LEU A 255 -15.78 -4.68 -0.71
N CYS A 256 -15.83 -3.35 -0.42
CA CYS A 256 -14.70 -2.61 0.15
C CYS A 256 -15.00 -2.10 1.57
N GLY A 257 -15.70 -2.90 2.35
CA GLY A 257 -15.79 -2.74 3.80
C GLY A 257 -16.96 -1.94 4.33
N GLN A 258 -17.83 -1.36 3.52
CA GLN A 258 -19.02 -0.70 4.02
C GLN A 258 -19.89 -1.68 4.83
N ASN A 259 -20.25 -1.31 6.06
CA ASN A 259 -21.02 -2.16 6.98
C ASN A 259 -20.36 -3.51 7.32
N SER A 260 -19.05 -3.60 7.28
CA SER A 260 -18.34 -4.86 7.56
C SER A 260 -18.20 -5.16 9.05
N VAL A 261 -18.15 -4.14 9.89
CA VAL A 261 -18.07 -4.26 11.37
C VAL A 261 -19.34 -3.73 12.01
N ASN A 262 -19.79 -2.55 11.60
CA ASN A 262 -20.99 -1.91 12.14
C ASN A 262 -22.15 -2.01 11.15
N ALA A 263 -23.39 -2.13 11.66
CA ALA A 263 -24.58 -2.23 10.82
C ALA A 263 -25.23 -0.87 10.56
N GLY A 264 -25.87 -0.72 9.41
CA GLY A 264 -26.69 0.44 9.07
C GLY A 264 -25.87 1.74 9.01
N ALA A 265 -26.43 2.83 9.54
CA ALA A 265 -25.79 4.15 9.47
C ALA A 265 -24.43 4.21 10.19
N ALA A 266 -24.24 3.41 11.24
CA ALA A 266 -22.98 3.35 11.97
C ALA A 266 -21.83 2.76 11.14
N GLY A 267 -22.15 1.84 10.22
CA GLY A 267 -21.16 1.17 9.35
C GLY A 267 -20.96 1.83 7.98
N THR A 268 -21.64 2.94 7.72
CA THR A 268 -21.57 3.61 6.39
C THR A 268 -20.15 3.90 5.93
N TYR A 269 -19.26 4.22 6.87
CA TYR A 269 -17.87 4.61 6.58
C TYR A 269 -16.84 3.58 7.07
N ASP A 270 -17.26 2.39 7.54
CA ASP A 270 -16.34 1.34 8.00
C ASP A 270 -15.21 1.08 7.00
N GLY A 271 -15.55 1.01 5.70
CA GLY A 271 -14.57 0.78 4.65
C GLY A 271 -13.43 1.78 4.64
N PHE A 272 -13.69 3.06 4.90
CA PHE A 272 -12.64 4.08 4.83
C PHE A 272 -11.56 3.94 5.91
N SER A 273 -11.89 3.51 7.11
CA SER A 273 -10.91 3.24 8.16
C SER A 273 -10.32 1.85 8.08
N ILE A 274 -11.08 0.83 7.61
CA ILE A 274 -10.55 -0.51 7.33
C ILE A 274 -9.48 -0.41 6.24
N VAL A 275 -9.84 0.13 5.07
CA VAL A 275 -8.98 0.19 3.89
C VAL A 275 -7.87 1.24 4.05
N GLY A 276 -8.21 2.46 4.45
CA GLY A 276 -7.20 3.50 4.69
C GLY A 276 -6.23 3.14 5.82
N GLY A 277 -6.70 2.37 6.80
CA GLY A 277 -5.87 1.81 7.87
C GLY A 277 -4.98 0.66 7.39
N HIS A 278 -5.49 -0.22 6.52
CA HIS A 278 -4.74 -1.28 5.85
C HIS A 278 -3.51 -0.71 5.15
N GLU A 279 -3.71 0.19 4.21
CA GLU A 279 -2.64 0.83 3.44
C GLU A 279 -1.66 1.62 4.33
N TYR A 280 -2.17 2.17 5.44
CA TYR A 280 -1.31 2.85 6.40
C TYR A 280 -0.38 1.88 7.13
N MET A 281 -0.90 0.73 7.62
CA MET A 281 -0.12 -0.25 8.37
C MET A 281 0.94 -0.92 7.48
N GLU A 282 0.66 -1.09 6.19
CA GLU A 282 1.62 -1.58 5.20
C GLU A 282 2.70 -0.53 4.93
N THR A 283 2.32 0.70 4.63
CA THR A 283 3.29 1.77 4.36
C THR A 283 4.29 1.97 5.50
N ILE A 284 3.89 1.81 6.78
CA ILE A 284 4.83 1.99 7.90
C ILE A 284 5.78 0.82 8.09
N THR A 285 5.50 -0.34 7.54
CA THR A 285 6.35 -1.55 7.57
C THR A 285 7.03 -1.85 6.24
N ASP A 286 6.51 -1.32 5.14
CA ASP A 286 7.06 -1.42 3.79
C ASP A 286 6.70 -0.17 2.97
N MET A 287 7.43 0.92 3.18
CA MET A 287 7.16 2.21 2.51
C MET A 287 7.11 2.10 0.98
N ARG A 288 7.90 1.20 0.43
CA ARG A 288 7.92 0.84 -0.99
C ARG A 288 7.66 -0.64 -1.10
N PRO A 289 6.52 -1.07 -1.64
CA PRO A 289 6.14 -2.46 -1.69
C PRO A 289 7.28 -3.41 -2.04
N ARG A 290 7.41 -4.50 -1.27
CA ARG A 290 8.44 -5.55 -1.40
C ARG A 290 9.86 -5.17 -1.00
N THR A 291 10.06 -4.05 -0.31
CA THR A 291 11.38 -3.67 0.21
C THR A 291 11.48 -3.77 1.72
N GLY A 292 10.37 -3.66 2.41
CA GLY A 292 10.25 -3.82 3.86
C GLY A 292 9.84 -5.24 4.26
N TRP A 293 8.71 -5.37 4.93
CA TRP A 293 8.23 -6.64 5.50
C TRP A 293 7.08 -7.23 4.69
N SER A 294 7.36 -8.31 3.97
CA SER A 294 6.37 -9.10 3.24
C SER A 294 6.66 -10.59 3.38
N ASP A 295 5.70 -11.46 3.08
CA ASP A 295 5.95 -12.89 3.05
C ASP A 295 6.57 -13.33 1.70
N SER A 296 6.85 -14.62 1.55
CA SER A 296 7.44 -15.16 0.33
C SER A 296 6.55 -15.03 -0.91
N GLY A 297 5.25 -14.80 -0.72
CA GLY A 297 4.27 -14.51 -1.78
C GLY A 297 4.15 -13.03 -2.11
N GLY A 298 4.83 -12.16 -1.36
CA GLY A 298 4.78 -10.71 -1.51
C GLY A 298 3.66 -10.03 -0.72
N GLN A 299 3.02 -10.74 0.22
CA GLN A 299 1.96 -10.19 1.03
C GLN A 299 2.50 -9.46 2.23
N GLU A 300 1.93 -8.31 2.52
CA GLU A 300 2.30 -7.46 3.61
C GLU A 300 1.49 -7.73 4.89
N ASN A 301 1.72 -6.95 5.92
CA ASN A 301 1.15 -7.22 7.24
C ASN A 301 -0.37 -7.11 7.29
N ALA A 302 -0.98 -6.24 6.50
CA ALA A 302 -2.42 -6.07 6.48
C ALA A 302 -3.10 -7.00 5.46
N ASP A 303 -2.46 -7.32 4.34
CA ASP A 303 -2.92 -8.30 3.36
C ASP A 303 -3.23 -9.65 3.98
N LYS A 304 -2.29 -10.18 4.77
CA LYS A 304 -2.42 -11.47 5.45
C LYS A 304 -3.63 -11.57 6.36
N CYS A 305 -4.21 -10.43 6.71
CA CYS A 305 -5.34 -10.31 7.63
C CYS A 305 -6.57 -9.66 6.99
N ALA A 306 -6.55 -9.48 5.66
CA ALA A 306 -7.63 -8.82 4.95
C ALA A 306 -8.96 -9.58 5.08
N TRP A 307 -10.03 -8.85 5.33
CA TRP A 307 -11.43 -9.32 5.31
C TRP A 307 -11.80 -10.45 6.28
N ILE A 308 -11.01 -10.72 7.33
CA ILE A 308 -11.39 -11.70 8.37
C ILE A 308 -12.61 -11.17 9.12
N SER A 309 -13.72 -11.88 9.02
CA SER A 309 -15.00 -11.45 9.60
C SER A 309 -15.38 -12.14 10.92
N SER A 310 -14.63 -13.19 11.32
CA SER A 310 -14.90 -13.94 12.55
C SER A 310 -13.67 -14.70 13.04
N GLY A 311 -13.63 -15.01 14.32
CA GLY A 311 -12.53 -15.77 14.93
C GLY A 311 -11.30 -14.89 15.23
N GLN A 312 -10.12 -15.54 15.29
CA GLN A 312 -8.86 -14.86 15.56
C GLN A 312 -8.56 -13.88 14.41
N GLY A 313 -8.22 -12.65 14.77
CA GLY A 313 -7.91 -11.60 13.81
C GLY A 313 -9.13 -11.01 13.09
N ALA A 314 -10.35 -11.26 13.55
CA ALA A 314 -11.52 -10.61 12.97
C ALA A 314 -11.43 -9.08 13.03
N MET A 315 -11.95 -8.43 12.00
CA MET A 315 -12.16 -6.98 12.00
C MET A 315 -12.98 -6.56 13.21
N GLY A 316 -12.71 -5.39 13.76
CA GLY A 316 -13.42 -4.89 14.93
C GLY A 316 -13.36 -3.38 15.04
N ASN A 317 -13.90 -2.87 16.14
CA ASN A 317 -13.89 -1.44 16.43
C ASN A 317 -12.69 -1.03 17.27
N LEU A 318 -12.01 0.01 16.83
CA LEU A 318 -10.98 0.73 17.58
C LEU A 318 -11.61 2.00 18.13
N THR A 319 -11.62 2.17 19.47
CA THR A 319 -12.17 3.35 20.11
C THR A 319 -11.07 4.32 20.51
N LEU A 320 -10.96 5.40 19.76
CA LEU A 320 -9.98 6.46 19.92
C LEU A 320 -10.64 7.69 20.60
N SER A 321 -9.81 8.62 21.08
CA SER A 321 -10.31 9.90 21.61
C SER A 321 -11.12 10.74 20.60
N THR A 322 -10.98 10.48 19.31
CA THR A 322 -11.63 11.18 18.21
C THR A 322 -12.89 10.49 17.68
N GLY A 323 -13.16 9.27 18.11
CA GLY A 323 -14.31 8.47 17.68
C GLY A 323 -14.05 6.97 17.72
N THR A 324 -15.05 6.19 17.29
CA THR A 324 -14.93 4.74 17.10
C THR A 324 -14.87 4.45 15.61
N PHE A 325 -13.89 3.64 15.22
CA PHE A 325 -13.57 3.33 13.83
C PHE A 325 -13.43 1.83 13.62
N ALA A 326 -14.01 1.31 12.56
CA ALA A 326 -13.80 -0.06 12.15
C ALA A 326 -12.37 -0.21 11.59
N VAL A 327 -11.65 -1.23 12.03
CA VAL A 327 -10.32 -1.56 11.51
C VAL A 327 -10.20 -3.08 11.30
N GLN A 328 -9.30 -3.49 10.43
CA GLN A 328 -8.89 -4.88 10.34
C GLN A 328 -7.69 -5.15 11.25
N SER A 329 -7.45 -6.42 11.57
CA SER A 329 -6.20 -6.87 12.20
C SER A 329 -5.04 -6.76 11.24
N THR A 330 -3.83 -6.80 11.80
CA THR A 330 -2.57 -6.89 11.04
C THR A 330 -1.75 -8.07 11.53
N TRP A 331 -0.85 -8.57 10.68
CA TRP A 331 0.00 -9.70 11.00
C TRP A 331 1.06 -9.32 12.03
N SER A 332 1.23 -10.20 13.02
CA SER A 332 2.32 -10.16 13.98
C SER A 332 3.13 -11.45 13.87
N ASN A 333 4.43 -11.34 13.63
CA ASN A 333 5.34 -12.48 13.61
C ASN A 333 5.56 -13.08 15.01
N THR A 334 5.45 -12.25 16.06
CA THR A 334 5.67 -12.70 17.44
C THR A 334 4.44 -13.33 18.09
N PHE A 335 3.25 -13.13 17.50
CA PHE A 335 2.00 -13.71 18.00
C PHE A 335 2.10 -15.23 18.11
N ASN A 336 1.40 -15.80 19.12
CA ASN A 336 1.34 -17.23 19.36
C ASN A 336 2.74 -17.90 19.49
N GLY A 337 3.65 -17.24 20.20
CA GLY A 337 4.99 -17.76 20.46
C GLY A 337 5.92 -17.79 19.24
N GLY A 338 5.70 -16.91 18.26
CA GLY A 338 6.51 -16.80 17.05
C GLY A 338 5.93 -17.56 15.84
N ALA A 339 4.75 -18.14 16.01
CA ALA A 339 4.02 -18.78 14.93
C ALA A 339 3.42 -17.80 13.92
N GLY A 340 3.28 -16.57 14.35
CA GLY A 340 2.58 -15.52 13.62
C GLY A 340 1.07 -15.64 13.70
N GLY A 341 0.40 -14.57 13.32
CA GLY A 341 -1.07 -14.51 13.25
C GLY A 341 -1.59 -13.09 13.18
N CYS A 342 -2.88 -12.99 12.87
CA CYS A 342 -3.58 -11.72 12.76
C CYS A 342 -3.99 -11.19 14.14
N VAL A 343 -3.60 -9.98 14.47
CA VAL A 343 -3.82 -9.34 15.77
C VAL A 343 -4.54 -8.01 15.57
N LEU A 344 -5.69 -7.85 16.23
CA LEU A 344 -6.43 -6.59 16.19
C LEU A 344 -5.94 -5.62 17.26
N HIS A 345 -5.65 -6.11 18.46
CA HIS A 345 -5.20 -5.31 19.60
C HIS A 345 -3.91 -5.91 20.14
N ALA A 346 -2.87 -5.10 20.29
CA ALA A 346 -1.66 -5.52 20.95
C ALA A 346 -1.97 -5.77 22.44
N GLY A 347 -1.68 -6.98 22.93
CA GLY A 347 -1.90 -7.39 24.30
C GLY A 347 -0.88 -6.79 25.27
#